data_f252b5138366f4938b9909060200a40f
#
_entry.id   f252b5138366f4938b9909060200a40f
#
_cell.length_a   1.000
_cell.length_b   1.000
_cell.length_c   1.000
_cell.angle_alpha   90.00
_cell.angle_beta   90.00
_cell.angle_gamma   90.00
#
_symmetry.space_group_name_H-M   'P 1'
#
loop_
_entity.id
_entity.type
_entity.pdbx_description
1 polymer ?
#
loop_
_entity_poly.entity_id
_entity_poly.type
_entity_poly.pdbx_seq_one_letter_code
_entity_poly.pdbx_strand_id
1 'polypeptide(L)'
;MSDDPDLESAYALETPEDNLKLYGDWAESYDAEFVEATTYRFPEVVTRTYLEAGGGWPCLDVGCGTGALAEHFTEEAVIDGVDLSPEMLAVAERKGHYRSLYEANLKEPLALPDAAYAGLISSGTFTHGHVGPEALPELVRVMVPGGIAVISVRPKVWVETGFEQMFDALASDTLVSEPVIAEELVYADPNRAPDGHGQDTGYIVTFRRL
;
A
#
# COMPACT_ATOMS: atom_id res chain seq x y z
N MET A 1 15.68 23.31 13.47
CA MET A 1 14.81 22.20 13.07
C MET A 1 14.98 22.14 11.56
N SER A 2 15.48 21.05 11.01
CA SER A 2 15.53 20.88 9.56
C SER A 2 14.09 20.75 9.07
N ASP A 3 13.73 21.52 8.05
CA ASP A 3 12.42 21.39 7.37
C ASP A 3 12.41 20.18 6.40
N ASP A 4 13.34 19.24 6.58
CA ASP A 4 13.45 18.07 5.72
C ASP A 4 12.39 17.04 6.11
N PRO A 5 11.68 16.42 5.14
CA PRO A 5 10.71 15.37 5.38
C PRO A 5 11.36 14.19 6.12
N ASP A 6 10.70 13.67 7.13
CA ASP A 6 11.14 12.51 7.89
C ASP A 6 9.97 11.61 8.32
N LEU A 7 10.28 10.45 8.88
CA LEU A 7 9.26 9.47 9.32
C LEU A 7 8.37 10.01 10.45
N GLU A 8 8.90 10.88 11.32
CA GLU A 8 8.13 11.49 12.41
C GLU A 8 7.07 12.44 11.83
N SER A 9 7.43 13.20 10.80
CA SER A 9 6.52 14.04 10.02
C SER A 9 5.44 13.20 9.32
N ALA A 10 5.80 12.03 8.76
CA ALA A 10 4.84 11.12 8.12
C ALA A 10 3.84 10.52 9.11
N TYR A 11 4.24 10.31 10.36
CA TYR A 11 3.32 9.84 11.41
C TYR A 11 2.46 10.93 12.04
N ALA A 12 2.78 12.20 11.80
CA ALA A 12 2.03 13.34 12.32
C ALA A 12 0.95 13.85 11.33
N LEU A 13 0.79 13.22 10.18
CA LEU A 13 -0.17 13.63 9.15
C LEU A 13 -1.61 13.41 9.62
N GLU A 14 -2.47 14.40 9.37
CA GLU A 14 -3.88 14.35 9.75
C GLU A 14 -4.83 14.52 8.54
N THR A 15 -4.37 15.16 7.47
CA THR A 15 -5.20 15.48 6.30
C THR A 15 -4.58 14.99 4.99
N PRO A 16 -5.40 14.77 3.92
CA PRO A 16 -4.87 14.48 2.58
C PRO A 16 -3.96 15.58 2.03
N GLU A 17 -4.21 16.84 2.38
CA GLU A 17 -3.40 17.99 1.97
C GLU A 17 -2.01 17.95 2.61
N ASP A 18 -1.92 17.54 3.90
CA ASP A 18 -0.63 17.35 4.57
C ASP A 18 0.17 16.23 3.91
N ASN A 19 -0.53 15.13 3.53
CA ASN A 19 0.06 14.04 2.78
C ASN A 19 0.65 14.50 1.44
N LEU A 20 -0.14 15.21 0.63
CA LEU A 20 0.30 15.73 -0.67
C LEU A 20 1.56 16.58 -0.53
N LYS A 21 1.58 17.49 0.46
CA LYS A 21 2.73 18.36 0.66
C LYS A 21 3.97 17.58 1.07
N LEU A 22 3.87 16.72 2.09
CA LEU A 22 5.01 15.98 2.61
C LEU A 22 5.61 15.06 1.55
N TYR A 23 4.77 14.22 0.94
CA TYR A 23 5.24 13.26 -0.06
C TYR A 23 5.63 13.91 -1.39
N GLY A 24 5.02 15.05 -1.74
CA GLY A 24 5.47 15.86 -2.87
C GLY A 24 6.90 16.38 -2.69
N ASP A 25 7.20 16.95 -1.53
CA ASP A 25 8.54 17.45 -1.20
C ASP A 25 9.56 16.31 -1.06
N TRP A 26 9.12 15.11 -0.69
CA TRP A 26 9.98 13.94 -0.44
C TRP A 26 10.17 13.00 -1.65
N ALA A 27 9.36 13.15 -2.70
CA ALA A 27 9.28 12.19 -3.80
C ALA A 27 10.63 11.82 -4.44
N GLU A 28 11.50 12.80 -4.68
CA GLU A 28 12.78 12.57 -5.37
C GLU A 28 13.80 11.81 -4.52
N SER A 29 13.74 11.90 -3.19
CA SER A 29 14.70 11.26 -2.28
C SER A 29 14.10 10.13 -1.44
N TYR A 30 12.77 9.93 -1.51
CA TYR A 30 12.03 8.97 -0.68
C TYR A 30 12.64 7.56 -0.69
N ASP A 31 12.97 7.03 -1.86
CA ASP A 31 13.50 5.67 -1.97
C ASP A 31 14.87 5.55 -1.28
N ALA A 32 15.77 6.51 -1.52
CA ALA A 32 17.11 6.50 -0.94
C ALA A 32 17.09 6.79 0.57
N GLU A 33 16.31 7.77 1.00
CA GLU A 33 16.29 8.26 2.38
C GLU A 33 15.42 7.41 3.30
N PHE A 34 14.34 6.83 2.79
CA PHE A 34 13.45 5.99 3.57
C PHE A 34 13.61 4.50 3.23
N VAL A 35 13.30 4.08 1.99
CA VAL A 35 13.22 2.64 1.65
C VAL A 35 14.58 1.95 1.85
N GLU A 36 15.63 2.49 1.26
CA GLU A 36 16.96 1.87 1.30
C GLU A 36 17.70 2.16 2.62
N ALA A 37 17.64 3.40 3.11
CA ALA A 37 18.36 3.79 4.31
C ALA A 37 17.87 3.03 5.56
N THR A 38 16.55 2.83 5.69
CA THR A 38 15.93 2.17 6.85
C THR A 38 15.77 0.67 6.67
N THR A 39 16.06 0.13 5.49
CA THR A 39 15.80 -1.28 5.14
C THR A 39 14.30 -1.66 5.27
N TYR A 40 13.42 -0.75 4.84
CA TYR A 40 11.97 -0.97 4.80
C TYR A 40 11.64 -2.13 3.88
N ARG A 41 11.03 -3.22 4.42
CA ARG A 41 10.92 -4.49 3.70
C ARG A 41 9.52 -4.84 3.20
N PHE A 42 8.52 -4.05 3.50
CA PHE A 42 7.14 -4.40 3.12
C PHE A 42 6.90 -4.46 1.62
N PRO A 43 7.54 -3.64 0.76
CA PRO A 43 7.45 -3.85 -0.69
C PRO A 43 7.81 -5.29 -1.10
N GLU A 44 8.95 -5.81 -0.63
CA GLU A 44 9.39 -7.20 -0.89
C GLU A 44 8.42 -8.22 -0.29
N VAL A 45 8.01 -8.03 0.96
CA VAL A 45 7.14 -8.98 1.68
C VAL A 45 5.76 -9.08 1.01
N VAL A 46 5.15 -7.93 0.65
CA VAL A 46 3.87 -7.88 -0.05
C VAL A 46 3.97 -8.58 -1.40
N THR A 47 5.01 -8.27 -2.19
CA THR A 47 5.24 -8.90 -3.51
C THR A 47 5.38 -10.42 -3.38
N ARG A 48 6.24 -10.89 -2.48
CA ARG A 48 6.44 -12.33 -2.24
C ARG A 48 5.13 -13.01 -1.83
N THR A 49 4.42 -12.44 -0.85
CA THR A 49 3.14 -12.99 -0.36
C THR A 49 2.10 -13.04 -1.47
N TYR A 50 2.03 -12.02 -2.33
CA TYR A 50 1.12 -11.97 -3.47
C TYR A 50 1.40 -13.10 -4.48
N LEU A 51 2.66 -13.30 -4.82
CA LEU A 51 3.08 -14.36 -5.75
C LEU A 51 2.83 -15.76 -5.16
N GLU A 52 3.15 -15.98 -3.88
CA GLU A 52 2.93 -17.24 -3.17
C GLU A 52 1.44 -17.58 -3.04
N ALA A 53 0.57 -16.56 -2.88
CA ALA A 53 -0.87 -16.73 -2.86
C ALA A 53 -1.49 -17.03 -4.24
N GLY A 54 -0.71 -16.95 -5.31
CA GLY A 54 -1.16 -17.14 -6.69
C GLY A 54 -1.82 -15.91 -7.28
N GLY A 55 -1.34 -14.72 -6.94
CA GLY A 55 -1.81 -13.45 -7.48
C GLY A 55 -1.71 -13.39 -9.01
N GLY A 56 -2.73 -12.83 -9.65
CA GLY A 56 -2.87 -12.76 -11.11
C GLY A 56 -2.65 -11.36 -11.69
N TRP A 57 -2.72 -11.26 -13.01
CA TRP A 57 -2.55 -10.00 -13.76
C TRP A 57 -3.81 -9.65 -14.55
N PRO A 58 -4.09 -8.36 -14.81
CA PRO A 58 -3.38 -7.20 -14.26
C PRO A 58 -3.60 -7.05 -12.75
N CYS A 59 -2.60 -6.46 -12.06
CA CYS A 59 -2.64 -6.14 -10.64
C CYS A 59 -2.70 -4.61 -10.45
N LEU A 60 -3.42 -4.14 -9.43
CA LEU A 60 -3.45 -2.74 -9.02
C LEU A 60 -2.59 -2.54 -7.78
N ASP A 61 -1.59 -1.68 -7.87
CA ASP A 61 -0.79 -1.20 -6.74
C ASP A 61 -1.45 0.05 -6.14
N VAL A 62 -1.95 -0.09 -4.92
CA VAL A 62 -2.77 0.91 -4.24
C VAL A 62 -1.93 1.74 -3.29
N GLY A 63 -1.86 3.05 -3.53
CA GLY A 63 -0.91 3.95 -2.88
C GLY A 63 0.51 3.61 -3.34
N CYS A 64 0.72 3.58 -4.66
CA CYS A 64 1.96 3.07 -5.24
C CYS A 64 3.19 3.95 -4.98
N GLY A 65 2.98 5.21 -4.57
CA GLY A 65 4.05 6.15 -4.29
C GLY A 65 5.04 6.27 -5.45
N THR A 66 6.31 6.16 -5.15
CA THR A 66 7.43 6.14 -6.11
C THR A 66 7.55 4.83 -6.90
N GLY A 67 6.73 3.82 -6.59
CA GLY A 67 6.77 2.52 -7.25
C GLY A 67 7.75 1.51 -6.65
N ALA A 68 8.20 1.71 -5.42
CA ALA A 68 9.15 0.82 -4.75
C ALA A 68 8.66 -0.65 -4.69
N LEU A 69 7.33 -0.88 -4.60
CA LEU A 69 6.78 -2.23 -4.59
C LEU A 69 6.90 -2.90 -5.96
N ALA A 70 6.63 -2.18 -7.05
CA ALA A 70 6.66 -2.72 -8.41
C ALA A 70 8.06 -3.18 -8.85
N GLU A 71 9.13 -2.63 -8.27
CA GLU A 71 10.52 -3.04 -8.54
C GLU A 71 10.83 -4.49 -8.16
N HIS A 72 10.03 -5.09 -7.26
CA HIS A 72 10.21 -6.47 -6.82
C HIS A 72 9.54 -7.50 -7.76
N PHE A 73 8.83 -7.05 -8.80
CA PHE A 73 8.25 -7.94 -9.80
C PHE A 73 9.16 -8.09 -11.03
N THR A 74 8.92 -9.14 -11.80
CA THR A 74 9.58 -9.33 -13.09
C THR A 74 8.95 -8.44 -14.17
N GLU A 75 9.66 -8.23 -15.28
CA GLU A 75 9.19 -7.45 -16.44
C GLU A 75 7.89 -8.01 -17.08
N GLU A 76 7.52 -9.24 -16.78
CA GLU A 76 6.29 -9.87 -17.28
C GLU A 76 5.04 -9.46 -16.48
N ALA A 77 5.22 -8.84 -15.31
CA ALA A 77 4.12 -8.38 -14.47
C ALA A 77 3.38 -7.21 -15.15
N VAL A 78 2.06 -7.28 -15.14
CA VAL A 78 1.20 -6.21 -15.66
C VAL A 78 0.60 -5.48 -14.46
N ILE A 79 1.17 -4.34 -14.13
CA ILE A 79 0.81 -3.57 -12.93
C ILE A 79 0.33 -2.19 -13.36
N ASP A 80 -0.79 -1.76 -12.80
CA ASP A 80 -1.21 -0.37 -12.78
C ASP A 80 -1.02 0.19 -11.38
N GLY A 81 -0.69 1.48 -11.26
CA GLY A 81 -0.54 2.15 -9.98
C GLY A 81 -1.60 3.23 -9.76
N VAL A 82 -2.01 3.42 -8.50
CA VAL A 82 -2.85 4.54 -8.10
C VAL A 82 -2.24 5.21 -6.88
N ASP A 83 -2.12 6.53 -6.92
CA ASP A 83 -1.65 7.35 -5.79
C ASP A 83 -2.32 8.72 -5.79
N LEU A 84 -2.29 9.40 -4.64
CA LEU A 84 -2.83 10.75 -4.48
C LEU A 84 -1.83 11.82 -4.95
N SER A 85 -0.50 11.58 -4.84
CA SER A 85 0.55 12.54 -5.14
C SER A 85 1.02 12.45 -6.61
N PRO A 86 0.80 13.50 -7.42
CA PRO A 86 1.32 13.56 -8.77
C PRO A 86 2.85 13.55 -8.82
N GLU A 87 3.53 14.07 -7.79
CA GLU A 87 5.00 14.06 -7.71
C GLU A 87 5.52 12.64 -7.53
N MET A 88 4.89 11.85 -6.64
CA MET A 88 5.21 10.43 -6.46
C MET A 88 4.98 9.64 -7.76
N LEU A 89 3.83 9.87 -8.41
CA LEU A 89 3.50 9.23 -9.69
C LEU A 89 4.50 9.59 -10.79
N ALA A 90 5.02 10.82 -10.81
CA ALA A 90 6.06 11.23 -11.76
C ALA A 90 7.39 10.48 -11.55
N VAL A 91 7.73 10.14 -10.30
CA VAL A 91 8.89 9.27 -10.00
C VAL A 91 8.60 7.84 -10.48
N ALA A 92 7.44 7.28 -10.15
CA ALA A 92 7.03 5.94 -10.57
C ALA A 92 7.01 5.79 -12.10
N GLU A 93 6.54 6.81 -12.83
CA GLU A 93 6.54 6.82 -14.30
C GLU A 93 7.95 6.72 -14.89
N ARG A 94 8.92 7.45 -14.31
CA ARG A 94 10.32 7.41 -14.75
C ARG A 94 10.98 6.03 -14.57
N LYS A 95 10.54 5.26 -13.58
CA LYS A 95 11.02 3.88 -13.33
C LYS A 95 10.48 2.88 -14.35
N GLY A 96 9.31 3.13 -14.93
CA GLY A 96 8.78 2.37 -16.07
C GLY A 96 8.26 0.97 -15.72
N HIS A 97 7.92 0.69 -14.47
CA HIS A 97 7.38 -0.62 -14.04
C HIS A 97 5.86 -0.74 -14.22
N TYR A 98 5.14 0.39 -14.40
CA TYR A 98 3.69 0.40 -14.51
C TYR A 98 3.22 0.51 -15.95
N ARG A 99 2.15 -0.23 -16.28
CA ARG A 99 1.40 -0.08 -17.52
C ARG A 99 0.65 1.24 -17.57
N SER A 100 0.04 1.63 -16.47
CA SER A 100 -0.71 2.89 -16.31
C SER A 100 -0.61 3.39 -14.87
N LEU A 101 -0.63 4.72 -14.71
CA LEU A 101 -0.63 5.39 -13.42
C LEU A 101 -1.84 6.31 -13.33
N TYR A 102 -2.51 6.29 -12.18
CA TYR A 102 -3.74 7.06 -11.94
C TYR A 102 -3.57 7.93 -10.69
N GLU A 103 -3.81 9.23 -10.85
CA GLU A 103 -3.96 10.14 -9.72
C GLU A 103 -5.38 10.01 -9.16
N ALA A 104 -5.53 9.57 -7.92
CA ALA A 104 -6.83 9.43 -7.28
C ALA A 104 -6.73 9.42 -5.75
N ASN A 105 -7.78 9.95 -5.11
CA ASN A 105 -7.99 9.85 -3.67
C ASN A 105 -8.69 8.51 -3.35
N LEU A 106 -8.03 7.63 -2.62
CA LEU A 106 -8.57 6.32 -2.24
C LEU A 106 -9.77 6.39 -1.29
N LYS A 107 -10.09 7.57 -0.74
CA LYS A 107 -11.30 7.82 0.06
C LYS A 107 -12.52 8.17 -0.81
N GLU A 108 -12.34 8.25 -2.13
CA GLU A 108 -13.37 8.56 -3.11
C GLU A 108 -13.54 7.40 -4.11
N PRO A 109 -14.67 7.31 -4.83
CA PRO A 109 -14.83 6.31 -5.88
C PRO A 109 -13.77 6.44 -6.96
N LEU A 110 -13.11 5.33 -7.30
CA LEU A 110 -12.08 5.29 -8.33
C LEU A 110 -12.69 5.30 -9.74
N ALA A 111 -12.14 6.10 -10.64
CA ALA A 111 -12.51 6.09 -12.06
C ALA A 111 -11.98 4.85 -12.80
N LEU A 112 -12.06 3.68 -12.15
CA LEU A 112 -11.63 2.38 -12.66
C LEU A 112 -12.84 1.47 -12.86
N PRO A 113 -12.85 0.62 -13.91
CA PRO A 113 -13.96 -0.29 -14.16
C PRO A 113 -14.12 -1.35 -13.05
N ASP A 114 -15.34 -1.83 -12.88
CA ASP A 114 -15.61 -3.01 -12.05
C ASP A 114 -14.87 -4.23 -12.59
N ALA A 115 -14.35 -5.07 -11.70
CA ALA A 115 -13.73 -6.34 -12.04
C ALA A 115 -12.64 -6.21 -13.14
N ALA A 116 -11.79 -5.19 -13.04
CA ALA A 116 -10.72 -4.92 -13.98
C ALA A 116 -9.39 -5.61 -13.61
N TYR A 117 -9.19 -5.93 -12.32
CA TYR A 117 -7.91 -6.40 -11.80
C TYR A 117 -8.01 -7.81 -11.23
N ALA A 118 -7.09 -8.69 -11.63
CA ALA A 118 -6.96 -10.04 -11.08
C ALA A 118 -6.29 -10.06 -9.71
N GLY A 119 -5.69 -8.96 -9.30
CA GLY A 119 -5.08 -8.79 -8.00
C GLY A 119 -4.96 -7.35 -7.55
N LEU A 120 -4.65 -7.20 -6.27
CA LEU A 120 -4.42 -5.92 -5.62
C LEU A 120 -3.28 -6.06 -4.62
N ILE A 121 -2.40 -5.08 -4.61
CA ILE A 121 -1.27 -5.00 -3.69
C ILE A 121 -1.20 -3.62 -3.07
N SER A 122 -0.69 -3.52 -1.84
CA SER A 122 -0.45 -2.22 -1.21
C SER A 122 0.60 -2.33 -0.12
N SER A 123 1.56 -1.43 -0.13
CA SER A 123 2.60 -1.33 0.89
C SER A 123 2.69 0.09 1.43
N GLY A 124 2.51 0.26 2.74
CA GLY A 124 2.68 1.56 3.42
C GLY A 124 1.51 2.53 3.32
N THR A 125 0.40 2.17 2.67
CA THR A 125 -0.76 3.05 2.45
C THR A 125 -1.73 3.06 3.63
N PHE A 126 -1.99 1.90 4.24
CA PHE A 126 -2.91 1.79 5.38
C PHE A 126 -2.18 2.05 6.69
N THR A 127 -1.79 3.32 6.86
CA THR A 127 -1.04 3.83 8.00
C THR A 127 -1.77 5.00 8.64
N HIS A 128 -1.26 5.50 9.78
CA HIS A 128 -1.90 6.59 10.50
C HIS A 128 -1.99 7.86 9.65
N GLY A 129 -3.18 8.49 9.65
CA GLY A 129 -3.43 9.73 8.90
C GLY A 129 -3.65 9.56 7.39
N HIS A 130 -3.50 8.34 6.82
CA HIS A 130 -3.66 8.11 5.38
C HIS A 130 -5.04 7.53 5.02
N VAL A 131 -5.11 6.25 4.76
CA VAL A 131 -6.31 5.55 4.25
C VAL A 131 -6.72 4.50 5.27
N GLY A 132 -8.00 4.44 5.58
CA GLY A 132 -8.60 3.46 6.48
C GLY A 132 -9.36 2.36 5.72
N PRO A 133 -10.12 1.53 6.46
CA PRO A 133 -10.88 0.42 5.90
C PRO A 133 -12.03 0.87 4.99
N GLU A 134 -12.41 2.15 5.01
CA GLU A 134 -13.44 2.73 4.14
C GLU A 134 -13.12 2.59 2.65
N ALA A 135 -11.84 2.41 2.29
CA ALA A 135 -11.43 2.17 0.90
C ALA A 135 -11.71 0.73 0.43
N LEU A 136 -11.79 -0.25 1.34
CA LEU A 136 -11.88 -1.68 0.98
C LEU A 136 -13.07 -2.03 0.07
N PRO A 137 -14.29 -1.52 0.25
CA PRO A 137 -15.41 -1.82 -0.64
C PRO A 137 -15.12 -1.43 -2.10
N GLU A 138 -14.51 -0.26 -2.32
CA GLU A 138 -14.15 0.22 -3.64
C GLU A 138 -13.01 -0.61 -4.26
N LEU A 139 -12.02 -0.97 -3.46
CA LEU A 139 -10.92 -1.83 -3.88
C LEU A 139 -11.43 -3.24 -4.25
N VAL A 140 -12.37 -3.79 -3.50
CA VAL A 140 -13.04 -5.06 -3.84
C VAL A 140 -13.83 -4.93 -5.13
N ARG A 141 -14.54 -3.81 -5.39
CA ARG A 141 -15.28 -3.57 -6.63
C ARG A 141 -14.39 -3.72 -7.88
N VAL A 142 -13.20 -3.17 -7.86
CA VAL A 142 -12.30 -3.19 -9.03
C VAL A 142 -11.61 -4.54 -9.25
N MET A 143 -11.58 -5.44 -8.27
CA MET A 143 -11.03 -6.80 -8.44
C MET A 143 -12.01 -7.70 -9.19
N VAL A 144 -11.50 -8.70 -9.92
CA VAL A 144 -12.34 -9.78 -10.46
C VAL A 144 -12.74 -10.78 -9.35
N PRO A 145 -13.88 -11.50 -9.46
CA PRO A 145 -14.14 -12.65 -8.60
C PRO A 145 -12.98 -13.66 -8.67
N GLY A 146 -12.54 -14.14 -7.51
CA GLY A 146 -11.36 -15.00 -7.38
C GLY A 146 -10.03 -14.24 -7.28
N GLY A 147 -10.02 -12.93 -7.51
CA GLY A 147 -8.82 -12.07 -7.39
C GLY A 147 -8.25 -12.08 -5.98
N ILE A 148 -6.93 -11.92 -5.87
CA ILE A 148 -6.19 -11.92 -4.59
C ILE A 148 -5.74 -10.51 -4.26
N ALA A 149 -5.93 -10.12 -3.00
CA ALA A 149 -5.37 -8.90 -2.47
C ALA A 149 -4.36 -9.20 -1.36
N VAL A 150 -3.26 -8.44 -1.35
CA VAL A 150 -2.27 -8.43 -0.27
C VAL A 150 -1.96 -6.99 0.09
N ILE A 151 -2.29 -6.60 1.31
CA ILE A 151 -2.08 -5.24 1.81
C ILE A 151 -1.31 -5.24 3.11
N SER A 152 -0.49 -4.23 3.33
CA SER A 152 0.11 -4.00 4.64
C SER A 152 -0.71 -3.00 5.45
N VAL A 153 -0.95 -3.31 6.73
CA VAL A 153 -1.70 -2.45 7.66
C VAL A 153 -0.94 -2.34 8.97
N ARG A 154 -0.82 -1.14 9.53
CA ARG A 154 -0.23 -0.99 10.87
C ARG A 154 -1.17 -1.55 11.94
N PRO A 155 -0.67 -2.32 12.94
CA PRO A 155 -1.50 -2.93 13.99
C PRO A 155 -2.38 -1.91 14.74
N LYS A 156 -1.83 -0.72 15.02
CA LYS A 156 -2.58 0.35 15.67
C LYS A 156 -3.74 0.83 14.79
N VAL A 157 -3.50 1.04 13.49
CA VAL A 157 -4.53 1.46 12.52
C VAL A 157 -5.60 0.37 12.38
N TRP A 158 -5.21 -0.90 12.30
CA TRP A 158 -6.14 -2.03 12.28
C TRP A 158 -7.18 -1.96 13.41
N VAL A 159 -6.72 -1.71 14.63
CA VAL A 159 -7.59 -1.65 15.81
C VAL A 159 -8.41 -0.36 15.88
N GLU A 160 -7.76 0.79 15.67
CA GLU A 160 -8.38 2.10 15.90
C GLU A 160 -9.38 2.51 14.81
N THR A 161 -9.20 2.05 13.57
CA THR A 161 -10.05 2.46 12.44
C THR A 161 -11.11 1.43 12.04
N GLY A 162 -11.10 0.23 12.63
CA GLY A 162 -12.15 -0.76 12.43
C GLY A 162 -11.96 -1.67 11.21
N PHE A 163 -10.72 -2.04 10.88
CA PHE A 163 -10.46 -3.01 9.80
C PHE A 163 -11.15 -4.36 10.03
N GLU A 164 -11.12 -4.89 11.26
CA GLU A 164 -11.77 -6.16 11.61
C GLU A 164 -13.26 -6.09 11.30
N GLN A 165 -13.96 -5.04 11.76
CA GLN A 165 -15.38 -4.86 11.51
C GLN A 165 -15.72 -4.72 10.03
N MET A 166 -14.84 -4.07 9.25
CA MET A 166 -15.03 -3.95 7.81
C MET A 166 -14.88 -5.30 7.10
N PHE A 167 -13.86 -6.08 7.47
CA PHE A 167 -13.69 -7.44 6.91
C PHE A 167 -14.85 -8.35 7.30
N ASP A 168 -15.34 -8.30 8.54
CA ASP A 168 -16.54 -9.04 8.99
C ASP A 168 -17.76 -8.69 8.15
N ALA A 169 -17.98 -7.40 7.87
CA ALA A 169 -19.08 -6.94 7.04
C ALA A 169 -18.96 -7.46 5.60
N LEU A 170 -17.80 -7.29 4.96
CA LEU A 170 -17.54 -7.75 3.60
C LEU A 170 -17.65 -9.27 3.47
N ALA A 171 -17.19 -10.03 4.46
CA ALA A 171 -17.32 -11.49 4.50
C ALA A 171 -18.78 -11.94 4.71
N SER A 172 -19.53 -11.24 5.58
CA SER A 172 -20.96 -11.51 5.79
C SER A 172 -21.77 -11.28 4.52
N ASP A 173 -21.39 -10.29 3.71
CA ASP A 173 -21.99 -10.02 2.41
C ASP A 173 -21.46 -10.95 1.29
N THR A 174 -20.60 -11.89 1.63
CA THR A 174 -19.98 -12.85 0.69
C THR A 174 -19.17 -12.14 -0.42
N LEU A 175 -18.60 -10.99 -0.12
CA LEU A 175 -17.79 -10.23 -1.06
C LEU A 175 -16.33 -10.62 -1.02
N VAL A 176 -15.83 -11.03 0.16
CA VAL A 176 -14.44 -11.46 0.36
C VAL A 176 -14.35 -12.71 1.23
N SER A 177 -13.25 -13.45 1.11
CA SER A 177 -12.91 -14.51 2.05
C SER A 177 -12.52 -13.94 3.42
N GLU A 178 -12.55 -14.75 4.47
CA GLU A 178 -11.87 -14.43 5.73
C GLU A 178 -10.41 -14.02 5.43
N PRO A 179 -9.92 -12.92 6.01
CA PRO A 179 -8.55 -12.49 5.81
C PRO A 179 -7.56 -13.41 6.55
N VAL A 180 -6.45 -13.72 5.90
CA VAL A 180 -5.27 -14.34 6.54
C VAL A 180 -4.32 -13.22 6.92
N ILE A 181 -3.95 -13.15 8.19
CA ILE A 181 -3.12 -12.08 8.74
C ILE A 181 -1.80 -12.68 9.22
N ALA A 182 -0.68 -12.20 8.69
CA ALA A 182 0.66 -12.48 9.19
C ALA A 182 1.26 -11.20 9.77
N GLU A 183 1.92 -11.31 10.92
CA GLU A 183 2.65 -10.20 11.53
C GLU A 183 4.13 -10.27 11.13
N GLU A 184 4.66 -9.18 10.59
CA GLU A 184 6.02 -9.08 10.06
C GLU A 184 6.71 -7.84 10.61
N LEU A 185 8.04 -7.91 10.79
CA LEU A 185 8.85 -6.72 11.10
C LEU A 185 8.85 -5.76 9.93
N VAL A 186 8.73 -4.46 10.23
CA VAL A 186 8.73 -3.39 9.23
C VAL A 186 10.09 -3.23 8.56
N TYR A 187 11.17 -3.41 9.33
CA TYR A 187 12.56 -3.21 8.88
C TYR A 187 13.35 -4.51 8.90
N ALA A 188 14.14 -4.75 7.86
CA ALA A 188 14.98 -5.95 7.77
C ALA A 188 16.16 -5.91 8.74
N ASP A 189 16.73 -4.72 8.99
CA ASP A 189 17.76 -4.49 10.00
C ASP A 189 17.25 -3.50 11.06
N PRO A 190 16.97 -3.95 12.28
CA PRO A 190 16.51 -3.09 13.37
C PRO A 190 17.45 -1.95 13.74
N ASN A 191 18.76 -2.09 13.44
CA ASN A 191 19.76 -1.05 13.75
C ASN A 191 19.77 0.08 12.71
N ARG A 192 19.14 -0.14 11.55
CA ARG A 192 18.97 0.87 10.49
C ARG A 192 17.58 1.49 10.50
N ALA A 193 16.69 0.97 11.30
CA ALA A 193 15.38 1.57 11.52
C ALA A 193 15.52 2.95 12.18
N PRO A 194 14.54 3.85 11.99
CA PRO A 194 14.49 5.10 12.74
C PRO A 194 14.51 4.86 14.25
N ASP A 195 15.01 5.84 15.02
CA ASP A 195 15.18 5.73 16.46
C ASP A 195 13.90 5.29 17.17
N GLY A 196 13.99 4.20 17.91
CA GLY A 196 12.85 3.61 18.64
C GLY A 196 11.94 2.69 17.82
N HIS A 197 12.13 2.57 16.49
CA HIS A 197 11.24 1.84 15.58
C HIS A 197 11.77 0.47 15.12
N GLY A 198 12.94 0.05 15.59
CA GLY A 198 13.58 -1.21 15.13
C GLY A 198 12.79 -2.50 15.42
N GLN A 199 11.79 -2.45 16.29
CA GLN A 199 10.92 -3.59 16.60
C GLN A 199 9.48 -3.38 16.09
N ASP A 200 9.26 -2.36 15.27
CA ASP A 200 7.94 -2.11 14.71
C ASP A 200 7.50 -3.28 13.83
N THR A 201 6.24 -3.68 14.01
CA THR A 201 5.59 -4.71 13.20
C THR A 201 4.45 -4.12 12.38
N GLY A 202 4.04 -4.87 11.36
CA GLY A 202 2.86 -4.61 10.58
C GLY A 202 2.16 -5.89 10.19
N TYR A 203 0.88 -5.81 9.92
CA TYR A 203 0.08 -6.90 9.41
C TYR A 203 0.19 -6.96 7.89
N ILE A 204 0.50 -8.15 7.37
CA ILE A 204 0.35 -8.50 5.96
C ILE A 204 -0.96 -9.26 5.86
N VAL A 205 -1.94 -8.64 5.24
CA VAL A 205 -3.33 -9.12 5.17
C VAL A 205 -3.60 -9.63 3.77
N THR A 206 -3.91 -10.91 3.66
CA THR A 206 -4.24 -11.57 2.39
C THR A 206 -5.71 -11.97 2.38
N PHE A 207 -6.44 -11.59 1.34
CA PHE A 207 -7.83 -12.01 1.15
C PHE A 207 -8.15 -12.21 -0.33
N ARG A 208 -9.28 -12.86 -0.61
CA ARG A 208 -9.78 -13.12 -1.96
C ARG A 208 -11.14 -12.47 -2.16
N ARG A 209 -11.37 -11.83 -3.31
CA ARG A 209 -12.73 -11.49 -3.73
C ARG A 209 -13.51 -12.77 -4.07
N LEU A 210 -14.72 -12.93 -3.56
CA LEU A 210 -15.63 -14.07 -3.83
C LEU A 210 -16.55 -13.81 -5.02
#